data_b757c10b7aff47faf6256ca8b62e3a77
#
_entry.id   b757c10b7aff47faf6256ca8b62e3a77
#
_cell.length_a   1.000
_cell.length_b   1.000
_cell.length_c   1.000
_cell.angle_alpha   90.00
_cell.angle_beta   90.00
_cell.angle_gamma   90.00
#
_symmetry.space_group_name_H-M   'P 1'
#
loop_
_entity.id
_entity.type
_entity.pdbx_description
1 polymer ?
#
loop_
_entity_poly.entity_id
_entity_poly.type
_entity_poly.pdbx_seq_one_letter_code
_entity_poly.pdbx_strand_id
1 'polypeptide(L)'
;NSSPVVLEDAISDASPDIIVTPSDYSTQLTITDADKETVYEGSATGFRSYLFAENGTFDAKLVVTASDSAAEDRSSVTGTETWQFRFTVSIKPSITLCTPTVQQGSVAAVRVGSTMSRTEPTLTGPLESTGFVRAANGWICYLPIPWNAETGNTELTVTADGYTETLTLSVRAASYSYKDYSAKSQLTSPYIGADDAPDAVRRLLTTDGGEIQWAVGGFVQPFLDSFDTPLLYGMTEYVGRSYSERSTNYGYGGRTSTNVVIKPKKSKDSMIVPASGHVLLAEDLGGSYGCTVVIDHGAGLRSIFYGLTALDVEAGDDVKQGQLLGTSGRTVVAELRIGTVPINPLLVWRGQCDGLKYY
;
A
#
# COMPACT_ATOMS: atom_id res chain seq x y z
N ASN A 1 -34.28 -33.79 23.94
CA ASN A 1 -33.36 -33.25 22.91
C ASN A 1 -34.18 -32.37 22.01
N SER A 2 -34.31 -31.06 22.34
CA SER A 2 -34.82 -30.07 21.42
C SER A 2 -33.70 -29.69 20.43
N SER A 3 -34.02 -29.64 19.16
CA SER A 3 -33.08 -29.12 18.18
C SER A 3 -32.74 -27.64 18.51
N PRO A 4 -31.50 -27.18 18.24
CA PRO A 4 -31.15 -25.79 18.46
C PRO A 4 -32.09 -24.85 17.71
N VAL A 5 -32.41 -23.71 18.31
CA VAL A 5 -33.14 -22.65 17.62
C VAL A 5 -32.18 -22.04 16.60
N VAL A 6 -32.60 -21.91 15.36
CA VAL A 6 -31.81 -21.25 14.29
C VAL A 6 -32.25 -19.80 14.19
N LEU A 7 -31.30 -18.86 14.31
CA LEU A 7 -31.54 -17.47 14.03
C LEU A 7 -31.49 -17.29 12.51
N GLU A 8 -32.59 -16.79 11.91
CA GLU A 8 -32.73 -16.70 10.44
C GLU A 8 -31.88 -15.58 9.85
N ASP A 9 -31.70 -14.47 10.57
CA ASP A 9 -30.90 -13.34 10.12
C ASP A 9 -29.43 -13.51 10.45
N ALA A 10 -28.56 -13.26 9.50
CA ALA A 10 -27.13 -13.23 9.73
C ALA A 10 -26.73 -11.99 10.55
N ILE A 11 -25.81 -12.21 11.50
CA ILE A 11 -25.23 -11.14 12.33
C ILE A 11 -24.19 -10.40 11.49
N SER A 12 -24.36 -9.12 11.31
CA SER A 12 -23.44 -8.23 10.56
C SER A 12 -22.46 -7.47 11.48
N ASP A 13 -22.39 -7.85 12.77
CA ASP A 13 -21.48 -7.26 13.75
C ASP A 13 -20.43 -8.31 14.15
N ALA A 14 -19.16 -7.89 14.21
CA ALA A 14 -18.05 -8.74 14.66
C ALA A 14 -18.08 -9.02 16.17
N SER A 15 -18.80 -8.21 16.94
CA SER A 15 -18.95 -8.31 18.38
C SER A 15 -20.42 -8.31 18.79
N PRO A 16 -21.19 -9.35 18.45
CA PRO A 16 -22.59 -9.43 18.85
C PRO A 16 -22.74 -9.53 20.36
N ASP A 17 -23.86 -9.04 20.89
CA ASP A 17 -24.15 -9.06 22.32
C ASP A 17 -25.23 -10.11 22.67
N ILE A 18 -25.06 -10.77 23.80
CA ILE A 18 -26.08 -11.65 24.40
C ILE A 18 -26.49 -11.07 25.72
N ILE A 19 -27.75 -10.62 25.81
CA ILE A 19 -28.32 -10.01 26.99
C ILE A 19 -29.17 -11.04 27.74
N VAL A 20 -28.82 -11.28 29.00
CA VAL A 20 -29.59 -12.13 29.92
C VAL A 20 -30.25 -11.24 30.95
N THR A 21 -31.54 -11.44 31.17
CA THR A 21 -32.35 -10.68 32.15
C THR A 21 -33.07 -11.64 33.09
N PRO A 22 -32.95 -11.52 34.40
CA PRO A 22 -32.20 -10.49 35.16
C PRO A 22 -30.68 -10.64 35.07
N SER A 23 -29.97 -9.52 35.24
CA SER A 23 -28.50 -9.44 35.04
C SER A 23 -27.68 -10.06 36.19
N ASP A 24 -28.30 -10.39 37.28
CA ASP A 24 -27.70 -11.04 38.49
C ASP A 24 -27.58 -12.58 38.35
N TYR A 25 -28.16 -13.16 37.29
CA TYR A 25 -27.99 -14.58 37.02
C TYR A 25 -26.57 -14.89 36.53
N SER A 26 -25.98 -15.97 37.00
CA SER A 26 -24.71 -16.45 36.46
C SER A 26 -24.92 -17.08 35.08
N THR A 27 -23.99 -16.80 34.16
CA THR A 27 -24.08 -17.31 32.80
C THR A 27 -22.80 -18.01 32.39
N GLN A 28 -22.93 -19.13 31.67
CA GLN A 28 -21.83 -19.79 30.97
C GLN A 28 -22.23 -19.97 29.51
N LEU A 29 -21.47 -19.38 28.64
CA LEU A 29 -21.66 -19.43 27.20
C LEU A 29 -20.50 -20.19 26.57
N THR A 30 -20.83 -21.17 25.74
CA THR A 30 -19.88 -21.90 24.90
C THR A 30 -20.31 -21.75 23.47
N ILE A 31 -19.41 -21.30 22.59
CA ILE A 31 -19.65 -21.18 21.15
C ILE A 31 -18.68 -22.08 20.41
N THR A 32 -19.19 -22.85 19.47
CA THR A 32 -18.40 -23.70 18.59
C THR A 32 -18.63 -23.34 17.14
N ASP A 33 -17.59 -23.51 16.32
CA ASP A 33 -17.66 -23.34 14.87
C ASP A 33 -18.30 -24.56 14.17
N ALA A 34 -18.24 -24.60 12.83
CA ALA A 34 -18.78 -25.70 12.02
C ALA A 34 -18.04 -27.04 12.26
N ASP A 35 -16.76 -26.98 12.60
CA ASP A 35 -15.90 -28.15 12.88
C ASP A 35 -16.00 -28.63 14.33
N LYS A 36 -16.85 -27.98 15.14
CA LYS A 36 -17.07 -28.21 16.56
C LYS A 36 -15.91 -27.82 17.47
N GLU A 37 -15.01 -27.02 16.97
CA GLU A 37 -13.97 -26.41 17.78
C GLU A 37 -14.56 -25.24 18.60
N THR A 38 -14.16 -25.15 19.87
CA THR A 38 -14.63 -24.09 20.77
C THR A 38 -13.91 -22.79 20.45
N VAL A 39 -14.67 -21.81 19.97
CA VAL A 39 -14.17 -20.46 19.62
C VAL A 39 -14.34 -19.47 20.78
N TYR A 40 -15.33 -19.70 21.65
CA TYR A 40 -15.53 -18.91 22.87
C TYR A 40 -16.02 -19.77 24.03
N GLU A 41 -15.48 -19.53 25.21
CA GLU A 41 -15.97 -20.07 26.48
C GLU A 41 -15.84 -19.00 27.55
N GLY A 42 -16.97 -18.63 28.18
CA GLY A 42 -17.00 -17.57 29.20
C GLY A 42 -18.41 -17.18 29.61
N SER A 43 -18.56 -16.04 30.25
CA SER A 43 -19.88 -15.47 30.58
C SER A 43 -20.51 -14.75 29.37
N ALA A 44 -21.85 -14.62 29.35
CA ALA A 44 -22.54 -13.81 28.35
C ALA A 44 -22.06 -12.33 28.39
N THR A 45 -21.76 -11.81 29.58
CA THR A 45 -21.22 -10.45 29.72
C THR A 45 -19.81 -10.32 29.14
N GLY A 46 -18.96 -11.33 29.34
CA GLY A 46 -17.60 -11.37 28.79
C GLY A 46 -17.59 -11.48 27.26
N PHE A 47 -18.63 -12.04 26.68
CA PHE A 47 -18.77 -12.19 25.24
C PHE A 47 -18.83 -10.84 24.48
N ARG A 48 -19.25 -9.75 25.11
CA ARG A 48 -19.24 -8.40 24.51
C ARG A 48 -17.88 -7.92 24.02
N SER A 49 -16.81 -8.45 24.59
CA SER A 49 -15.43 -8.12 24.17
C SER A 49 -14.83 -9.14 23.18
N TYR A 50 -15.56 -10.19 22.86
CA TYR A 50 -15.12 -11.21 21.92
C TYR A 50 -15.32 -10.70 20.48
N LEU A 51 -14.31 -10.94 19.62
CA LEU A 51 -14.35 -10.63 18.19
C LEU A 51 -14.20 -11.93 17.41
N PHE A 52 -15.16 -12.22 16.55
CA PHE A 52 -15.03 -13.34 15.61
C PHE A 52 -13.85 -13.11 14.67
N ALA A 53 -13.10 -14.17 14.42
CA ALA A 53 -11.94 -14.12 13.53
C ALA A 53 -12.30 -14.36 12.05
N GLU A 54 -13.51 -14.92 11.79
CA GLU A 54 -13.97 -15.30 10.45
C GLU A 54 -15.50 -15.31 10.36
N ASN A 55 -16.01 -15.17 9.15
CA ASN A 55 -17.41 -15.39 8.85
C ASN A 55 -17.73 -16.87 8.90
N GLY A 56 -18.91 -17.22 9.39
CA GLY A 56 -19.28 -18.63 9.51
C GLY A 56 -20.59 -18.86 10.29
N THR A 57 -20.95 -20.11 10.41
CA THR A 57 -22.11 -20.55 11.21
C THR A 57 -21.61 -21.17 12.50
N PHE A 58 -22.16 -20.71 13.61
CA PHE A 58 -21.75 -21.09 14.96
C PHE A 58 -22.91 -21.69 15.74
N ASP A 59 -22.59 -22.69 16.56
CA ASP A 59 -23.51 -23.25 17.54
C ASP A 59 -23.17 -22.69 18.93
N ALA A 60 -24.20 -22.17 19.62
CA ALA A 60 -24.06 -21.63 20.97
C ALA A 60 -24.86 -22.44 21.98
N LYS A 61 -24.23 -22.66 23.12
CA LYS A 61 -24.87 -23.22 24.33
C LYS A 61 -24.72 -22.22 25.46
N LEU A 62 -25.86 -21.66 25.89
CA LEU A 62 -25.92 -20.74 27.02
C LEU A 62 -26.56 -21.47 28.21
N VAL A 63 -25.87 -21.53 29.33
CA VAL A 63 -26.35 -22.05 30.62
C VAL A 63 -26.54 -20.85 31.53
N VAL A 64 -27.77 -20.67 32.01
CA VAL A 64 -28.16 -19.59 32.94
C VAL A 64 -28.52 -20.25 34.28
N THR A 65 -27.88 -19.78 35.34
CA THR A 65 -28.14 -20.28 36.70
C THR A 65 -28.63 -19.15 37.60
N ALA A 66 -29.83 -19.34 38.14
CA ALA A 66 -30.40 -18.47 39.14
C ALA A 66 -29.89 -18.89 40.52
N SER A 67 -29.32 -17.95 41.29
CA SER A 67 -28.89 -18.14 42.66
C SER A 67 -29.78 -17.37 43.62
N ASP A 68 -29.96 -17.91 44.81
CA ASP A 68 -30.91 -17.50 45.86
C ASP A 68 -30.55 -16.18 46.58
N SER A 69 -29.86 -15.26 45.93
CA SER A 69 -29.34 -14.05 46.62
C SER A 69 -30.05 -12.73 46.29
N ALA A 70 -31.18 -12.76 45.61
CA ALA A 70 -31.76 -11.52 45.13
C ALA A 70 -33.18 -11.23 45.66
N ALA A 71 -33.27 -10.17 46.43
CA ALA A 71 -34.42 -9.32 46.69
C ALA A 71 -35.53 -9.88 47.59
N GLU A 72 -35.82 -9.10 48.61
CA GLU A 72 -36.79 -9.30 49.72
C GLU A 72 -38.24 -9.58 49.28
N ASP A 73 -38.57 -9.71 48.04
CA ASP A 73 -39.94 -9.84 47.55
C ASP A 73 -40.19 -10.90 46.46
N ARG A 74 -39.20 -11.77 46.13
CA ARG A 74 -39.38 -12.87 45.18
C ARG A 74 -39.19 -14.20 45.85
N SER A 75 -40.21 -15.10 45.70
CA SER A 75 -40.02 -16.51 45.93
C SER A 75 -38.71 -16.97 45.31
N SER A 76 -37.82 -17.55 46.10
CA SER A 76 -36.48 -17.99 45.68
C SER A 76 -36.58 -18.83 44.39
N VAL A 77 -36.11 -18.29 43.31
CA VAL A 77 -35.99 -19.01 42.05
C VAL A 77 -34.57 -19.57 42.01
N THR A 78 -34.47 -20.85 42.25
CA THR A 78 -33.20 -21.59 42.09
C THR A 78 -33.34 -22.54 40.92
N GLY A 79 -32.36 -22.61 40.07
CA GLY A 79 -32.37 -23.54 38.95
C GLY A 79 -31.39 -23.19 37.85
N THR A 80 -31.24 -24.14 36.94
CA THR A 80 -30.39 -23.96 35.77
C THR A 80 -31.21 -24.21 34.52
N GLU A 81 -31.13 -23.27 33.59
CA GLU A 81 -31.74 -23.37 32.26
C GLU A 81 -30.67 -23.40 31.20
N THR A 82 -30.85 -24.20 30.15
CA THR A 82 -29.90 -24.34 29.06
C THR A 82 -30.58 -24.01 27.74
N TRP A 83 -29.99 -23.04 27.03
CA TRP A 83 -30.42 -22.62 25.71
C TRP A 83 -29.40 -23.08 24.68
N GLN A 84 -29.89 -23.59 23.55
CA GLN A 84 -29.06 -23.94 22.40
C GLN A 84 -29.60 -23.22 21.17
N PHE A 85 -28.72 -22.50 20.49
CA PHE A 85 -29.09 -21.78 19.28
C PHE A 85 -27.96 -21.79 18.29
N ARG A 86 -28.31 -21.61 17.03
CA ARG A 86 -27.39 -21.51 15.90
C ARG A 86 -27.54 -20.15 15.27
N PHE A 87 -26.42 -19.52 14.92
CA PHE A 87 -26.40 -18.22 14.25
C PHE A 87 -25.30 -18.16 13.22
N THR A 88 -25.43 -17.25 12.26
CA THR A 88 -24.43 -17.00 11.22
C THR A 88 -23.86 -15.61 11.40
N VAL A 89 -22.54 -15.50 11.39
CA VAL A 89 -21.82 -14.24 11.31
C VAL A 89 -21.43 -14.01 9.85
N SER A 90 -21.85 -12.89 9.27
CA SER A 90 -21.59 -12.54 7.87
C SER A 90 -21.31 -11.06 7.77
N ILE A 91 -20.02 -10.72 7.84
CA ILE A 91 -19.53 -9.35 7.73
C ILE A 91 -18.93 -9.15 6.35
N LYS A 92 -19.51 -8.24 5.59
CA LYS A 92 -19.00 -7.90 4.26
C LYS A 92 -17.83 -6.91 4.42
N PRO A 93 -16.64 -7.19 3.85
CA PRO A 93 -15.56 -6.22 3.82
C PRO A 93 -15.96 -4.98 3.02
N SER A 94 -15.44 -3.82 3.40
CA SER A 94 -15.61 -2.61 2.61
C SER A 94 -14.45 -2.49 1.62
N ILE A 95 -14.74 -2.60 0.33
CA ILE A 95 -13.76 -2.48 -0.75
C ILE A 95 -13.95 -1.11 -1.40
N THR A 96 -12.89 -0.31 -1.46
CA THR A 96 -12.96 1.08 -1.93
C THR A 96 -11.80 1.42 -2.84
N LEU A 97 -12.10 1.91 -4.05
CA LEU A 97 -11.13 2.56 -4.92
C LEU A 97 -10.99 4.02 -4.46
N CYS A 98 -9.90 4.31 -3.72
CA CYS A 98 -9.66 5.63 -3.12
C CYS A 98 -9.40 6.71 -4.18
N THR A 99 -8.88 6.32 -5.34
CA THR A 99 -8.55 7.21 -6.46
C THR A 99 -9.23 6.71 -7.73
N PRO A 100 -10.53 6.95 -7.94
CA PRO A 100 -11.27 6.42 -9.09
C PRO A 100 -10.80 7.00 -10.44
N THR A 101 -10.04 8.09 -10.39
CA THR A 101 -9.38 8.69 -11.56
C THR A 101 -7.93 8.99 -11.23
N VAL A 102 -7.03 8.59 -12.10
CA VAL A 102 -5.59 8.77 -11.96
C VAL A 102 -4.96 9.12 -13.30
N GLN A 103 -3.83 9.83 -13.29
CA GLN A 103 -3.08 10.10 -14.51
C GLN A 103 -1.85 9.19 -14.65
N GLN A 104 -1.39 9.01 -15.88
CA GLN A 104 -0.10 8.35 -16.15
C GLN A 104 1.04 8.98 -15.33
N GLY A 105 1.94 8.16 -14.81
CA GLY A 105 3.04 8.58 -13.92
C GLY A 105 2.66 8.72 -12.45
N SER A 106 1.40 8.50 -12.08
CA SER A 106 0.89 8.61 -10.70
C SER A 106 0.64 7.23 -10.08
N VAL A 107 -0.11 7.19 -8.97
CA VAL A 107 -0.45 5.98 -8.22
C VAL A 107 -1.93 5.99 -7.89
N ALA A 108 -2.62 4.87 -8.11
CA ALA A 108 -3.95 4.64 -7.58
C ALA A 108 -3.86 3.83 -6.27
N ALA A 109 -4.89 3.94 -5.41
CA ALA A 109 -4.98 3.19 -4.18
C ALA A 109 -6.32 2.50 -4.03
N VAL A 110 -6.29 1.23 -3.61
CA VAL A 110 -7.45 0.42 -3.25
C VAL A 110 -7.36 0.07 -1.78
N ARG A 111 -8.42 0.31 -1.04
CA ARG A 111 -8.53 0.03 0.39
C ARG A 111 -9.54 -1.08 0.63
N VAL A 112 -9.20 -2.00 1.53
CA VAL A 112 -10.10 -3.03 2.03
C VAL A 112 -10.16 -2.90 3.55
N GLY A 113 -11.35 -2.57 4.06
CA GLY A 113 -11.61 -2.45 5.49
C GLY A 113 -12.64 -3.46 5.96
N SER A 114 -12.89 -3.51 7.26
CA SER A 114 -13.87 -4.40 7.90
C SER A 114 -13.65 -5.88 7.56
N THR A 115 -12.39 -6.29 7.39
CA THR A 115 -12.07 -7.71 7.16
C THR A 115 -12.13 -8.48 8.47
N MET A 116 -12.75 -9.67 8.42
CA MET A 116 -12.81 -10.60 9.53
C MET A 116 -11.56 -11.45 9.59
N SER A 117 -11.06 -11.91 8.46
CA SER A 117 -9.87 -12.75 8.41
C SER A 117 -8.58 -11.91 8.42
N ARG A 118 -7.48 -12.56 8.82
CA ARG A 118 -6.12 -12.01 8.69
C ARG A 118 -5.52 -12.31 7.32
N THR A 119 -6.24 -12.99 6.46
CA THR A 119 -5.81 -13.33 5.12
C THR A 119 -5.71 -12.06 4.27
N GLU A 120 -4.61 -11.93 3.57
CA GLU A 120 -4.40 -10.81 2.66
C GLU A 120 -5.44 -10.84 1.54
N PRO A 121 -6.12 -9.70 1.24
CA PRO A 121 -6.97 -9.60 0.07
C PRO A 121 -6.16 -9.79 -1.22
N THR A 122 -6.83 -10.18 -2.28
CA THR A 122 -6.21 -10.30 -3.61
C THR A 122 -6.77 -9.26 -4.56
N LEU A 123 -5.90 -8.75 -5.44
CA LEU A 123 -6.27 -7.85 -6.53
C LEU A 123 -5.78 -8.44 -7.84
N THR A 124 -6.66 -8.48 -8.84
CA THR A 124 -6.34 -8.90 -10.21
C THR A 124 -6.79 -7.84 -11.21
N GLY A 125 -6.03 -7.67 -12.27
CA GLY A 125 -6.27 -6.68 -13.32
C GLY A 125 -5.04 -6.51 -14.20
N PRO A 126 -5.08 -5.60 -15.18
CA PRO A 126 -3.97 -5.39 -16.11
C PRO A 126 -2.84 -4.50 -15.55
N LEU A 127 -3.00 -3.92 -14.35
CA LEU A 127 -1.99 -3.10 -13.69
C LEU A 127 -1.17 -3.93 -12.71
N GLU A 128 0.13 -3.68 -12.66
CA GLU A 128 1.01 -4.30 -11.67
C GLU A 128 0.74 -3.73 -10.26
N SER A 129 0.94 -4.58 -9.25
CA SER A 129 0.90 -4.18 -7.85
C SER A 129 1.87 -5.03 -7.03
N THR A 130 2.25 -4.54 -5.86
CA THR A 130 3.04 -5.30 -4.88
C THR A 130 2.18 -6.06 -3.87
N GLY A 131 0.86 -6.15 -4.11
CA GLY A 131 -0.10 -6.76 -3.19
C GLY A 131 -0.63 -5.78 -2.15
N PHE A 132 -1.44 -6.30 -1.25
CA PHE A 132 -1.97 -5.53 -0.14
C PHE A 132 -1.01 -5.51 1.04
N VAL A 133 -0.88 -4.38 1.70
CA VAL A 133 -0.16 -4.24 2.96
C VAL A 133 -1.12 -3.84 4.07
N ARG A 134 -0.76 -4.13 5.31
CA ARG A 134 -1.54 -3.71 6.47
C ARG A 134 -1.55 -2.20 6.60
N ALA A 135 -2.72 -1.64 6.88
CA ALA A 135 -2.98 -0.25 7.17
C ALA A 135 -3.74 -0.13 8.51
N ALA A 136 -3.88 1.08 9.05
CA ALA A 136 -4.47 1.29 10.37
C ALA A 136 -5.85 0.62 10.57
N ASN A 137 -6.67 0.53 9.52
CA ASN A 137 -8.03 -0.02 9.58
C ASN A 137 -8.28 -1.03 8.45
N GLY A 138 -7.38 -1.97 8.25
CA GLY A 138 -7.52 -3.01 7.22
C GLY A 138 -6.30 -3.14 6.33
N TRP A 139 -6.51 -3.08 5.01
CA TRP A 139 -5.49 -3.31 4.01
C TRP A 139 -5.52 -2.21 2.95
N ILE A 140 -4.36 -1.93 2.38
CA ILE A 140 -4.22 -1.01 1.26
C ILE A 140 -3.30 -1.60 0.19
N CYS A 141 -3.66 -1.39 -1.07
CA CYS A 141 -2.85 -1.77 -2.23
C CYS A 141 -2.61 -0.55 -3.10
N TYR A 142 -1.37 -0.36 -3.53
CA TYR A 142 -0.98 0.73 -4.43
C TYR A 142 -0.73 0.18 -5.83
N LEU A 143 -1.30 0.89 -6.81
CA LEU A 143 -1.22 0.55 -8.22
C LEU A 143 -0.42 1.65 -8.93
N PRO A 144 0.84 1.42 -9.27
CA PRO A 144 1.62 2.36 -10.05
C PRO A 144 1.09 2.44 -11.47
N ILE A 145 0.93 3.66 -11.98
CA ILE A 145 0.48 3.92 -13.34
C ILE A 145 1.68 4.40 -14.15
N PRO A 146 2.33 3.56 -14.98
CA PRO A 146 3.50 3.96 -15.74
C PRO A 146 3.17 5.05 -16.76
N TRP A 147 4.18 5.74 -17.28
CA TRP A 147 4.03 6.84 -18.25
C TRP A 147 3.29 6.42 -19.54
N ASN A 148 3.37 5.15 -19.90
CA ASN A 148 2.79 4.56 -21.12
C ASN A 148 1.58 3.65 -20.82
N ALA A 149 1.00 3.73 -19.62
CA ALA A 149 -0.22 2.98 -19.31
C ALA A 149 -1.33 3.28 -20.32
N GLU A 150 -2.11 2.28 -20.67
CA GLU A 150 -3.30 2.49 -21.51
C GLU A 150 -4.26 3.46 -20.82
N THR A 151 -4.79 4.40 -21.59
CA THR A 151 -5.76 5.39 -21.09
C THR A 151 -7.18 4.91 -21.28
N GLY A 152 -8.06 5.32 -20.39
CA GLY A 152 -9.46 4.89 -20.38
C GLY A 152 -9.82 4.15 -19.10
N ASN A 153 -10.91 3.42 -19.15
CA ASN A 153 -11.39 2.67 -18.01
C ASN A 153 -10.73 1.29 -17.95
N THR A 154 -10.25 0.95 -16.78
CA THR A 154 -9.59 -0.32 -16.44
C THR A 154 -10.37 -0.98 -15.32
N GLU A 155 -10.69 -2.25 -15.46
CA GLU A 155 -11.36 -3.03 -14.42
C GLU A 155 -10.35 -3.72 -13.53
N LEU A 156 -10.61 -3.64 -12.22
CA LEU A 156 -9.84 -4.25 -11.16
C LEU A 156 -10.78 -5.13 -10.36
N THR A 157 -10.43 -6.38 -10.13
CA THR A 157 -11.22 -7.30 -9.32
C THR A 157 -10.51 -7.53 -7.99
N VAL A 158 -11.20 -7.24 -6.89
CA VAL A 158 -10.69 -7.39 -5.52
C VAL A 158 -11.50 -8.45 -4.81
N THR A 159 -10.80 -9.39 -4.16
CA THR A 159 -11.42 -10.43 -3.33
C THR A 159 -10.89 -10.35 -1.90
N ALA A 160 -11.79 -10.31 -0.94
CA ALA A 160 -11.51 -10.30 0.50
C ALA A 160 -12.60 -11.07 1.24
N ASP A 161 -12.23 -11.91 2.21
CA ASP A 161 -13.15 -12.70 3.04
C ASP A 161 -14.23 -13.45 2.25
N GLY A 162 -13.89 -13.95 1.05
CA GLY A 162 -14.83 -14.64 0.17
C GLY A 162 -15.75 -13.75 -0.66
N TYR A 163 -15.69 -12.42 -0.48
CA TYR A 163 -16.43 -11.46 -1.29
C TYR A 163 -15.55 -10.93 -2.43
N THR A 164 -16.16 -10.77 -3.60
CA THR A 164 -15.48 -10.24 -4.78
C THR A 164 -16.23 -9.00 -5.29
N GLU A 165 -15.47 -7.94 -5.58
CA GLU A 165 -15.99 -6.70 -6.14
C GLU A 165 -15.14 -6.24 -7.33
N THR A 166 -15.79 -5.74 -8.37
CA THR A 166 -15.13 -5.16 -9.54
C THR A 166 -15.18 -3.64 -9.44
N LEU A 167 -14.01 -3.03 -9.51
CA LEU A 167 -13.80 -1.58 -9.45
C LEU A 167 -13.40 -1.06 -10.82
N THR A 168 -13.89 0.11 -11.21
CA THR A 168 -13.50 0.77 -12.46
C THR A 168 -12.57 1.94 -12.17
N LEU A 169 -11.30 1.83 -12.60
CA LEU A 169 -10.29 2.87 -12.53
C LEU A 169 -10.22 3.59 -13.87
N SER A 170 -10.35 4.92 -13.86
CA SER A 170 -10.16 5.76 -15.05
C SER A 170 -8.73 6.30 -15.13
N VAL A 171 -7.96 5.83 -16.12
CA VAL A 171 -6.59 6.30 -16.38
C VAL A 171 -6.62 7.42 -17.42
N ARG A 172 -6.09 8.59 -17.05
CA ARG A 172 -5.98 9.77 -17.93
C ARG A 172 -4.59 9.91 -18.51
N ALA A 173 -4.51 10.38 -19.74
CA ALA A 173 -3.24 10.73 -20.33
C ALA A 173 -2.55 11.88 -19.56
N ALA A 174 -1.26 11.75 -19.33
CA ALA A 174 -0.42 12.86 -18.91
C ALA A 174 0.22 13.53 -20.14
N SER A 175 0.51 14.81 -20.02
CA SER A 175 1.22 15.54 -21.07
C SER A 175 2.72 15.49 -20.81
N TYR A 176 3.45 14.78 -21.67
CA TYR A 176 4.90 14.67 -21.56
C TYR A 176 5.59 15.50 -22.64
N SER A 177 6.70 16.16 -22.27
CA SER A 177 7.50 16.95 -23.20
C SER A 177 8.46 16.08 -24.02
N TYR A 178 8.98 16.65 -25.07
CA TYR A 178 10.10 16.04 -25.81
C TYR A 178 11.15 17.08 -26.13
N LYS A 179 12.37 16.63 -26.39
CA LYS A 179 13.48 17.43 -26.93
C LYS A 179 14.07 16.76 -28.14
N ASP A 180 14.47 17.57 -29.09
CA ASP A 180 15.14 17.14 -30.32
C ASP A 180 16.54 17.72 -30.38
N TYR A 181 17.50 16.88 -30.61
CA TYR A 181 18.91 17.25 -30.66
C TYR A 181 19.49 16.92 -32.04
N SER A 182 20.47 17.72 -32.47
CA SER A 182 21.17 17.50 -33.72
C SER A 182 22.22 16.40 -33.66
N ALA A 183 22.67 16.02 -32.44
CA ALA A 183 23.68 15.00 -32.23
C ALA A 183 23.48 14.22 -30.92
N LYS A 184 23.89 12.94 -30.88
CA LYS A 184 23.83 12.08 -29.68
C LYS A 184 24.59 12.66 -28.50
N SER A 185 25.67 13.42 -28.72
CA SER A 185 26.45 14.05 -27.66
C SER A 185 25.71 15.12 -26.86
N GLN A 186 24.56 15.59 -27.36
CA GLN A 186 23.70 16.59 -26.72
C GLN A 186 22.64 15.97 -25.80
N LEU A 187 22.45 14.65 -25.88
CA LEU A 187 21.51 13.94 -25.03
C LEU A 187 21.89 14.10 -23.55
N THR A 188 20.88 14.16 -22.70
CA THR A 188 21.11 14.28 -21.25
C THR A 188 21.91 13.10 -20.71
N SER A 189 22.93 13.38 -19.92
CA SER A 189 23.79 12.39 -19.28
C SER A 189 24.00 12.78 -17.79
N PRO A 190 24.00 11.80 -16.86
CA PRO A 190 23.77 10.39 -17.10
C PRO A 190 22.32 10.09 -17.50
N TYR A 191 22.09 8.97 -18.17
CA TYR A 191 20.76 8.43 -18.48
C TYR A 191 20.75 6.99 -17.97
N ILE A 192 19.70 6.66 -17.22
CA ILE A 192 19.43 5.31 -16.73
C ILE A 192 18.02 4.98 -17.21
N GLY A 193 17.89 4.03 -18.13
CA GLY A 193 16.59 3.53 -18.59
C GLY A 193 15.91 2.66 -17.53
N ALA A 194 14.65 2.33 -17.73
CA ALA A 194 13.90 1.50 -16.79
C ALA A 194 14.59 0.14 -16.54
N ASP A 195 15.18 -0.43 -17.61
CA ASP A 195 15.84 -1.73 -17.58
C ASP A 195 17.36 -1.64 -17.36
N ASP A 196 17.91 -0.41 -17.27
CA ASP A 196 19.36 -0.17 -17.12
C ASP A 196 19.81 -0.06 -15.66
N ALA A 197 18.90 -0.29 -14.70
CA ALA A 197 19.26 -0.30 -13.29
C ALA A 197 20.31 -1.39 -13.01
N PRO A 198 21.36 -1.07 -12.19
CA PRO A 198 22.39 -2.06 -11.80
C PRO A 198 21.76 -3.27 -11.12
N ASP A 199 22.41 -4.45 -11.24
CA ASP A 199 21.90 -5.69 -10.63
C ASP A 199 21.70 -5.57 -9.12
N ALA A 200 22.55 -4.80 -8.43
CA ALA A 200 22.42 -4.54 -7.01
C ALA A 200 21.08 -3.85 -6.68
N VAL A 201 20.68 -2.87 -7.46
CA VAL A 201 19.40 -2.16 -7.31
C VAL A 201 18.23 -3.04 -7.78
N ARG A 202 18.37 -3.68 -8.94
CA ARG A 202 17.29 -4.49 -9.55
C ARG A 202 16.77 -5.59 -8.64
N ARG A 203 17.68 -6.27 -7.92
CA ARG A 203 17.32 -7.31 -6.94
C ARG A 203 16.48 -6.78 -5.79
N LEU A 204 16.70 -5.53 -5.38
CA LEU A 204 15.95 -4.91 -4.29
C LEU A 204 14.51 -4.54 -4.70
N LEU A 205 14.25 -4.33 -6.00
CA LEU A 205 12.91 -3.93 -6.48
C LEU A 205 11.84 -5.01 -6.32
N THR A 206 12.25 -6.26 -6.16
CA THR A 206 11.34 -7.41 -6.04
C THR A 206 11.25 -7.97 -4.62
N THR A 207 11.89 -7.32 -3.64
CA THR A 207 11.77 -7.71 -2.23
C THR A 207 10.47 -7.15 -1.64
N ASP A 208 9.95 -7.82 -0.62
CA ASP A 208 8.76 -7.35 0.10
C ASP A 208 9.01 -5.97 0.70
N GLY A 209 8.02 -5.09 0.57
CA GLY A 209 8.16 -3.67 0.91
C GLY A 209 7.82 -3.30 2.34
N GLY A 210 7.60 -4.24 3.25
CA GLY A 210 7.35 -3.95 4.66
C GLY A 210 6.17 -2.97 4.93
N GLU A 211 6.13 -2.46 6.17
CA GLU A 211 5.11 -1.50 6.60
C GLU A 211 5.34 -0.10 6.01
N ILE A 212 4.24 0.65 5.86
CA ILE A 212 4.26 2.02 5.33
C ILE A 212 5.03 2.95 6.28
N GLN A 213 6.06 3.62 5.78
CA GLN A 213 6.93 4.52 6.54
C GLN A 213 6.67 6.01 6.26
N TRP A 214 6.15 6.35 5.06
CA TRP A 214 5.97 7.75 4.64
C TRP A 214 4.74 8.45 5.24
N ALA A 215 3.89 7.75 5.97
CA ALA A 215 2.68 8.30 6.60
C ALA A 215 2.96 9.52 7.50
N VAL A 216 4.17 9.60 8.07
CA VAL A 216 4.60 10.73 8.88
C VAL A 216 5.37 11.72 8.00
N GLY A 217 4.75 12.87 7.71
CA GLY A 217 5.36 13.98 6.97
C GLY A 217 5.20 13.90 5.44
N GLY A 218 4.76 12.78 4.88
CA GLY A 218 4.61 12.59 3.43
C GLY A 218 5.94 12.58 2.69
N PHE A 219 5.99 13.24 1.53
CA PHE A 219 7.21 13.37 0.72
C PHE A 219 7.59 14.82 0.51
N VAL A 220 8.90 15.09 0.52
CA VAL A 220 9.50 16.38 0.14
C VAL A 220 10.53 16.16 -0.97
N GLN A 221 10.91 17.22 -1.67
CA GLN A 221 12.01 17.14 -2.64
C GLN A 221 13.35 16.88 -1.94
N PRO A 222 14.31 16.18 -2.60
CA PRO A 222 15.55 15.75 -1.96
C PRO A 222 16.60 16.87 -1.79
N PHE A 223 16.29 18.12 -2.11
CA PHE A 223 17.13 19.30 -1.94
C PHE A 223 16.35 20.42 -1.26
N LEU A 224 17.00 21.16 -0.37
CA LEU A 224 16.41 22.34 0.27
C LEU A 224 16.39 23.54 -0.67
N ASP A 225 17.43 23.69 -1.49
CA ASP A 225 17.54 24.72 -2.52
C ASP A 225 16.85 24.30 -3.83
N SER A 226 16.59 25.26 -4.70
CA SER A 226 16.06 24.99 -6.04
C SER A 226 17.10 24.28 -6.92
N PHE A 227 16.61 23.48 -7.85
CA PHE A 227 17.42 22.74 -8.81
C PHE A 227 16.80 22.80 -10.21
N ASP A 228 17.61 22.54 -11.24
CA ASP A 228 17.14 22.34 -12.61
C ASP A 228 16.84 20.86 -12.86
N THR A 229 15.90 20.61 -13.76
CA THR A 229 15.54 19.24 -14.20
C THR A 229 15.76 19.12 -15.71
N PRO A 230 16.99 18.87 -16.15
CA PRO A 230 17.30 18.74 -17.58
C PRO A 230 16.58 17.60 -18.27
N LEU A 231 16.21 16.55 -17.55
CA LEU A 231 15.40 15.44 -18.03
C LEU A 231 14.28 15.15 -17.03
N LEU A 232 13.04 15.15 -17.50
CA LEU A 232 11.84 14.92 -16.73
C LEU A 232 11.32 13.47 -16.93
N TYR A 233 10.60 12.94 -15.96
CA TYR A 233 9.87 11.68 -16.11
C TYR A 233 8.89 11.79 -17.30
N GLY A 234 8.83 10.75 -18.13
CA GLY A 234 8.00 10.68 -19.33
C GLY A 234 8.52 11.53 -20.50
N MET A 235 9.56 12.34 -20.30
CA MET A 235 10.16 13.14 -21.36
C MET A 235 10.91 12.27 -22.36
N THR A 236 10.68 12.51 -23.66
CA THR A 236 11.39 11.79 -24.73
C THR A 236 12.44 12.66 -25.38
N GLU A 237 13.66 12.17 -25.46
CA GLU A 237 14.75 12.80 -26.20
C GLU A 237 14.94 12.08 -27.55
N TYR A 238 14.99 12.86 -28.62
CA TYR A 238 15.25 12.40 -29.99
C TYR A 238 16.56 12.97 -30.50
N VAL A 239 17.13 12.27 -31.48
CA VAL A 239 18.22 12.80 -32.31
C VAL A 239 17.77 12.75 -33.77
N GLY A 240 17.68 13.92 -34.43
CA GLY A 240 17.22 14.04 -35.78
C GLY A 240 16.92 15.50 -36.12
N ARG A 241 16.82 15.82 -37.40
CA ARG A 241 16.61 17.20 -37.90
C ARG A 241 15.14 17.59 -38.01
N SER A 242 14.25 16.58 -38.12
CA SER A 242 12.81 16.81 -38.27
C SER A 242 11.97 15.72 -37.63
N TYR A 243 10.69 16.00 -37.40
CA TYR A 243 9.75 15.01 -36.86
C TYR A 243 9.62 13.77 -37.74
N SER A 244 9.63 13.94 -39.05
CA SER A 244 9.59 12.85 -40.03
C SER A 244 10.84 11.96 -39.98
N GLU A 245 11.99 12.54 -39.71
CA GLU A 245 13.25 11.80 -39.55
C GLU A 245 13.30 11.02 -38.23
N ARG A 246 12.61 11.47 -37.17
CA ARG A 246 12.50 10.75 -35.90
C ARG A 246 11.77 9.41 -36.06
N SER A 247 10.73 9.40 -36.88
CA SER A 247 9.88 8.21 -37.10
C SER A 247 10.45 7.19 -38.08
N THR A 248 11.41 7.58 -38.94
CA THR A 248 11.87 6.78 -40.07
C THR A 248 13.27 6.18 -39.94
N ASN A 249 13.83 5.96 -38.78
CA ASN A 249 15.04 5.14 -38.67
C ASN A 249 16.39 5.76 -39.05
N TYR A 250 16.73 6.90 -38.56
CA TYR A 250 18.16 7.17 -38.44
C TYR A 250 18.83 6.38 -37.30
N GLY A 251 18.38 5.15 -37.07
CA GLY A 251 18.97 4.19 -36.14
C GLY A 251 18.91 4.61 -34.66
N TYR A 252 18.15 5.68 -34.35
CA TYR A 252 17.98 6.14 -32.98
C TYR A 252 16.51 6.54 -32.73
N GLY A 253 15.74 5.56 -32.31
CA GLY A 253 14.42 5.83 -31.72
C GLY A 253 14.56 6.75 -30.52
N GLY A 254 13.53 7.54 -30.22
CA GLY A 254 13.51 8.35 -29.01
C GLY A 254 13.73 7.48 -27.75
N ARG A 255 14.39 8.06 -26.76
CA ARG A 255 14.50 7.45 -25.44
C ARG A 255 13.61 8.20 -24.44
N THR A 256 12.69 7.50 -23.84
CA THR A 256 11.77 8.08 -22.86
C THR A 256 12.30 7.83 -21.45
N SER A 257 12.37 8.87 -20.63
CA SER A 257 12.87 8.79 -19.27
C SER A 257 11.80 8.25 -18.33
N THR A 258 12.21 7.34 -17.47
CA THR A 258 11.42 6.79 -16.36
C THR A 258 11.86 7.36 -15.00
N ASN A 259 12.74 8.36 -15.01
CA ASN A 259 13.29 9.03 -13.85
C ASN A 259 13.37 10.55 -14.07
N VAL A 260 13.95 11.26 -13.12
CA VAL A 260 14.24 12.68 -13.21
C VAL A 260 15.75 12.89 -13.07
N VAL A 261 16.38 13.60 -14.01
CA VAL A 261 17.76 14.06 -13.82
C VAL A 261 17.71 15.44 -13.18
N ILE A 262 18.33 15.55 -12.03
CA ILE A 262 18.41 16.77 -11.23
C ILE A 262 19.81 17.37 -11.39
N LYS A 263 19.85 18.69 -11.60
CA LYS A 263 21.09 19.46 -11.56
C LYS A 263 20.98 20.49 -10.45
N PRO A 264 21.66 20.26 -9.30
CA PRO A 264 21.69 21.24 -8.21
C PRO A 264 22.28 22.57 -8.66
N LYS A 265 21.85 23.68 -8.04
CA LYS A 265 22.40 25.03 -8.32
C LYS A 265 23.82 25.20 -7.80
N LYS A 266 24.15 24.50 -6.73
CA LYS A 266 25.51 24.44 -6.15
C LYS A 266 26.12 23.09 -6.48
N SER A 267 27.41 23.07 -6.81
CA SER A 267 28.16 21.82 -6.90
C SER A 267 28.35 21.24 -5.49
N LYS A 268 28.15 19.95 -5.33
CA LYS A 268 28.23 19.24 -4.03
C LYS A 268 27.20 19.79 -3.03
N ASP A 269 25.96 19.91 -3.46
CA ASP A 269 24.86 20.33 -2.60
C ASP A 269 24.41 19.18 -1.70
N SER A 270 23.95 19.51 -0.49
CA SER A 270 23.43 18.52 0.45
C SER A 270 22.10 17.99 0.00
N MET A 271 21.95 16.68 0.05
CA MET A 271 20.72 15.97 -0.20
C MET A 271 20.09 15.51 1.10
N ILE A 272 18.76 15.54 1.16
CA ILE A 272 17.98 15.08 2.30
C ILE A 272 17.09 13.89 1.90
N VAL A 273 16.75 13.09 2.88
CA VAL A 273 15.81 11.98 2.77
C VAL A 273 14.42 12.52 2.45
N PRO A 274 13.78 12.11 1.34
CA PRO A 274 12.50 12.69 0.92
C PRO A 274 11.31 12.23 1.77
N ALA A 275 11.37 11.05 2.35
CA ALA A 275 10.37 10.48 3.26
C ALA A 275 11.03 9.45 4.16
N SER A 276 10.47 9.18 5.33
CA SER A 276 10.97 8.15 6.24
C SER A 276 10.99 6.78 5.58
N GLY A 277 11.94 5.94 5.96
CA GLY A 277 12.13 4.63 5.36
C GLY A 277 13.35 3.89 5.90
N HIS A 278 13.64 2.75 5.28
CA HIS A 278 14.78 1.90 5.59
C HIS A 278 15.76 1.88 4.42
N VAL A 279 17.05 2.10 4.67
CA VAL A 279 18.09 2.12 3.63
C VAL A 279 18.45 0.68 3.24
N LEU A 280 18.07 0.28 2.02
CA LEU A 280 18.40 -1.05 1.49
C LEU A 280 19.80 -1.13 0.88
N LEU A 281 20.30 0.00 0.35
CA LEU A 281 21.60 0.09 -0.31
C LEU A 281 22.16 1.49 -0.14
N ALA A 282 23.45 1.59 0.20
CA ALA A 282 24.21 2.83 0.26
C ALA A 282 25.67 2.51 -0.07
N GLU A 283 26.04 2.53 -1.37
CA GLU A 283 27.38 2.15 -1.82
C GLU A 283 27.77 2.84 -3.13
N ASP A 284 29.05 2.90 -3.43
CA ASP A 284 29.56 3.37 -4.73
C ASP A 284 29.52 2.24 -5.77
N LEU A 285 28.57 2.34 -6.69
CA LEU A 285 28.43 1.39 -7.81
C LEU A 285 29.35 1.71 -8.98
N GLY A 286 30.10 2.80 -8.89
CA GLY A 286 31.08 3.23 -9.90
C GLY A 286 30.44 3.73 -11.20
N GLY A 287 31.30 4.12 -12.15
CA GLY A 287 30.88 4.52 -13.49
C GLY A 287 29.87 5.66 -13.52
N SER A 288 28.78 5.47 -14.25
CA SER A 288 27.69 6.44 -14.39
C SER A 288 26.75 6.50 -13.18
N TYR A 289 26.81 5.50 -12.31
CA TYR A 289 25.94 5.39 -11.15
C TYR A 289 26.49 6.15 -9.94
N GLY A 290 27.82 6.12 -9.72
CA GLY A 290 28.47 6.73 -8.56
C GLY A 290 27.93 6.18 -7.25
N CYS A 291 28.06 6.93 -6.17
CA CYS A 291 27.41 6.57 -4.91
C CYS A 291 25.90 6.56 -5.10
N THR A 292 25.30 5.43 -4.74
CA THR A 292 23.89 5.12 -4.96
C THR A 292 23.21 4.79 -3.64
N VAL A 293 22.01 5.31 -3.45
CA VAL A 293 21.18 5.00 -2.26
C VAL A 293 19.83 4.50 -2.73
N VAL A 294 19.35 3.41 -2.10
CA VAL A 294 17.99 2.89 -2.21
C VAL A 294 17.33 2.94 -0.85
N ILE A 295 16.21 3.64 -0.75
CA ILE A 295 15.40 3.75 0.48
C ILE A 295 14.06 3.06 0.22
N ASP A 296 13.71 2.08 1.04
CA ASP A 296 12.40 1.47 1.09
C ASP A 296 11.50 2.27 2.04
N HIS A 297 10.39 2.76 1.52
CA HIS A 297 9.38 3.51 2.29
C HIS A 297 8.23 2.60 2.76
N GLY A 298 8.29 1.31 2.45
CA GLY A 298 7.22 0.34 2.71
C GLY A 298 6.28 0.18 1.52
N ALA A 299 5.44 -0.86 1.58
CA ALA A 299 4.50 -1.22 0.51
C ALA A 299 5.12 -1.32 -0.89
N GLY A 300 6.41 -1.64 -0.99
CA GLY A 300 7.17 -1.70 -2.23
C GLY A 300 7.53 -0.34 -2.86
N LEU A 301 7.24 0.78 -2.18
CA LEU A 301 7.59 2.12 -2.65
C LEU A 301 9.04 2.44 -2.29
N ARG A 302 9.87 2.72 -3.30
CA ARG A 302 11.30 2.97 -3.14
C ARG A 302 11.77 4.24 -3.83
N SER A 303 12.59 5.01 -3.11
CA SER A 303 13.39 6.10 -3.69
C SER A 303 14.78 5.59 -4.03
N ILE A 304 15.27 5.91 -5.23
CA ILE A 304 16.59 5.53 -5.71
C ILE A 304 17.30 6.78 -6.19
N PHE A 305 18.53 7.00 -5.69
CA PHE A 305 19.34 8.15 -6.06
C PHE A 305 20.70 7.67 -6.55
N TYR A 306 21.07 8.06 -7.75
CA TYR A 306 22.37 7.78 -8.35
C TYR A 306 23.15 9.09 -8.54
N GLY A 307 24.48 9.01 -8.46
CA GLY A 307 25.36 10.13 -8.76
C GLY A 307 25.65 11.03 -7.56
N LEU A 308 25.57 10.49 -6.35
CA LEU A 308 26.11 11.15 -5.16
C LEU A 308 27.64 11.03 -5.15
N THR A 309 28.32 11.91 -4.41
CA THR A 309 29.77 11.92 -4.22
C THR A 309 30.20 11.57 -2.80
N ALA A 310 29.26 11.61 -1.87
CA ALA A 310 29.44 11.15 -0.49
C ALA A 310 28.07 10.70 0.06
N LEU A 311 28.10 9.75 0.98
CA LEU A 311 26.93 9.19 1.65
C LEU A 311 27.00 9.55 3.13
N ASP A 312 25.87 9.95 3.71
CA ASP A 312 25.71 10.22 5.15
C ASP A 312 24.77 9.18 5.79
N VAL A 313 24.48 8.09 5.06
CA VAL A 313 23.69 6.93 5.50
C VAL A 313 24.38 5.65 5.07
N GLU A 314 24.05 4.55 5.77
CA GLU A 314 24.54 3.20 5.48
C GLU A 314 23.37 2.25 5.22
N ALA A 315 23.61 1.13 4.53
CA ALA A 315 22.64 0.08 4.37
C ALA A 315 22.24 -0.51 5.74
N GLY A 316 20.94 -0.62 6.00
CA GLY A 316 20.39 -1.04 7.29
C GLY A 316 19.91 0.11 8.18
N ASP A 317 20.20 1.36 7.83
CA ASP A 317 19.71 2.51 8.60
C ASP A 317 18.21 2.74 8.45
N ASP A 318 17.54 3.05 9.56
CA ASP A 318 16.23 3.67 9.56
C ASP A 318 16.39 5.20 9.49
N VAL A 319 15.85 5.79 8.44
CA VAL A 319 16.00 7.22 8.15
C VAL A 319 14.68 7.96 8.26
N LYS A 320 14.77 9.23 8.66
CA LYS A 320 13.59 10.12 8.78
C LYS A 320 13.58 11.15 7.67
N GLN A 321 12.37 11.59 7.26
CA GLN A 321 12.22 12.71 6.35
C GLN A 321 13.04 13.92 6.80
N GLY A 322 13.78 14.52 5.87
CA GLY A 322 14.63 15.69 6.14
C GLY A 322 16.00 15.37 6.72
N GLN A 323 16.30 14.13 7.09
CA GLN A 323 17.64 13.70 7.51
C GLN A 323 18.62 13.86 6.36
N LEU A 324 19.88 14.18 6.66
CA LEU A 324 20.94 14.25 5.67
C LEU A 324 21.14 12.88 5.01
N LEU A 325 21.10 12.84 3.68
CA LEU A 325 21.29 11.64 2.87
C LEU A 325 22.71 11.51 2.34
N GLY A 326 23.29 12.63 1.97
CA GLY A 326 24.61 12.68 1.37
C GLY A 326 24.86 13.96 0.57
N THR A 327 25.90 13.93 -0.22
CA THR A 327 26.32 15.06 -1.05
C THR A 327 26.15 14.71 -2.52
N SER A 328 25.48 15.59 -3.28
CA SER A 328 25.25 15.43 -4.70
C SER A 328 26.53 15.50 -5.53
N GLY A 329 26.52 14.83 -6.67
CA GLY A 329 27.45 15.11 -7.76
C GLY A 329 27.01 16.33 -8.58
N ARG A 330 27.54 16.43 -9.81
CA ARG A 330 27.15 17.47 -10.78
C ARG A 330 25.68 17.33 -11.19
N THR A 331 25.23 16.10 -11.29
CA THR A 331 23.85 15.70 -11.59
C THR A 331 23.51 14.49 -10.74
N VAL A 332 22.24 14.36 -10.37
CA VAL A 332 21.70 13.20 -9.66
C VAL A 332 20.55 12.64 -10.50
N VAL A 333 20.51 11.34 -10.70
CA VAL A 333 19.33 10.65 -11.23
C VAL A 333 18.48 10.19 -10.06
N ALA A 334 17.22 10.58 -10.06
CA ALA A 334 16.27 10.20 -9.02
C ALA A 334 15.11 9.41 -9.61
N GLU A 335 14.87 8.23 -9.04
CA GLU A 335 13.74 7.37 -9.37
C GLU A 335 12.84 7.17 -8.16
N LEU A 336 11.54 7.05 -8.39
CA LEU A 336 10.59 6.45 -7.47
C LEU A 336 9.94 5.26 -8.17
N ARG A 337 9.84 4.13 -7.46
CA ARG A 337 9.21 2.92 -7.98
C ARG A 337 8.29 2.28 -6.95
N ILE A 338 7.21 1.65 -7.43
CA ILE A 338 6.46 0.67 -6.64
C ILE A 338 6.71 -0.68 -7.29
N GLY A 339 7.39 -1.57 -6.56
CA GLY A 339 7.96 -2.76 -7.14
C GLY A 339 8.91 -2.41 -8.29
N THR A 340 8.68 -2.99 -9.46
CA THR A 340 9.49 -2.73 -10.67
C THR A 340 9.01 -1.50 -11.47
N VAL A 341 7.82 -0.98 -11.22
CA VAL A 341 7.18 0.07 -12.02
C VAL A 341 7.61 1.47 -11.57
N PRO A 342 8.25 2.26 -12.43
CA PRO A 342 8.60 3.64 -12.12
C PRO A 342 7.38 4.56 -12.14
N ILE A 343 7.35 5.50 -11.20
CA ILE A 343 6.36 6.57 -11.09
C ILE A 343 7.05 7.93 -11.12
N ASN A 344 6.30 9.01 -11.34
CA ASN A 344 6.88 10.34 -11.47
C ASN A 344 7.29 10.94 -10.12
N PRO A 345 8.60 11.08 -9.82
CA PRO A 345 9.07 11.60 -8.54
C PRO A 345 8.56 13.02 -8.25
N LEU A 346 8.42 13.88 -9.29
CA LEU A 346 8.00 15.27 -9.10
C LEU A 346 6.54 15.37 -8.66
N LEU A 347 5.66 14.46 -9.08
CA LEU A 347 4.28 14.41 -8.59
C LEU A 347 4.25 14.05 -7.10
N VAL A 348 5.06 13.07 -6.71
CA VAL A 348 5.13 12.61 -5.33
C VAL A 348 5.69 13.71 -4.41
N TRP A 349 6.82 14.31 -4.75
CA TRP A 349 7.45 15.36 -3.94
C TRP A 349 6.62 16.64 -3.82
N ARG A 350 5.72 16.91 -4.78
CA ARG A 350 4.79 18.05 -4.75
C ARG A 350 3.46 17.74 -4.07
N GLY A 351 3.28 16.51 -3.53
CA GLY A 351 2.02 16.08 -2.94
C GLY A 351 0.86 15.97 -3.95
N GLN A 352 1.18 15.76 -5.23
CA GLN A 352 0.22 15.67 -6.34
C GLN A 352 -0.10 14.23 -6.73
N CYS A 353 0.40 13.25 -5.96
CA CYS A 353 0.13 11.84 -6.12
C CYS A 353 -0.93 11.40 -5.08
N ASP A 354 -2.22 11.50 -5.46
CA ASP A 354 -3.33 11.32 -4.51
C ASP A 354 -3.38 9.91 -3.91
N GLY A 355 -2.99 8.88 -4.66
CA GLY A 355 -2.97 7.50 -4.13
C GLY A 355 -2.07 7.32 -2.90
N LEU A 356 -0.97 8.07 -2.80
CA LEU A 356 -0.05 8.00 -1.67
C LEU A 356 -0.49 8.81 -0.43
N LYS A 357 -1.66 9.45 -0.47
CA LYS A 357 -2.27 10.15 0.69
C LYS A 357 -3.10 9.21 1.55
N TYR A 358 -3.38 8.01 1.07
CA TYR A 358 -4.09 6.95 1.81
C TYR A 358 -3.07 5.96 2.38
N TYR A 359 -3.19 5.63 3.68
CA TYR A 359 -2.32 4.71 4.41
C TYR A 359 -3.00 4.17 5.67
#